data_6599b7aebd7a4f8a7609a75f3869513e
#
_entry.id   6599b7aebd7a4f8a7609a75f3869513e
#
_cell.length_a   1.000
_cell.length_b   1.000
_cell.length_c   1.000
_cell.angle_alpha   90.00
_cell.angle_beta   90.00
_cell.angle_gamma   90.00
#
_symmetry.space_group_name_H-M   'P 1'
#
loop_
_entity.id
_entity.type
_entity.pdbx_description
1 polymer ?
#
loop_
_entity_poly.entity_id
_entity_poly.type
_entity_poly.pdbx_seq_one_letter_code
_entity_poly.pdbx_strand_id
1 'polypeptide(L)'
;MYNNNEIKKTSRLKGLVAMGVFALCATSPFAFAKVGPEEIAKLGVEGTELTPSGAVRAGNAEGTIPEWKNERLQAPASFVAGTYHPNPFPDDKVQFKITAQNYNDHADKLSDGQKAMFKTYPDWYMNVYQTRRTAVYAPYLYEAAIKNAGTAEIVLAPEKGQGVVGFKNAHHSWAFPIPKDGNELLMNQATRPLNVWVDSNEQTLAITSTGKYTINQLSIQQHYKYSDPDIKDFDVETDHLHYYQTLLAPAKVAGQVVLAKDPVSFTQKFRGAWAYSPGQRRVKRAPQIVYDNPLTASDGLATTDQKWGYNGPNDRFDWKLLGKKEMYVPYNAYKLHATDAGPENIITDEGRLNQDYARYELHRVWILEGTLKEGTSHDYAKRVMYLDEDSYFIMTVDGYDRRGDIWRYWEDHDVMYYDIGFMAPAAEFQYDLQAGRMLALLFDKKNPPDFTGRWEDKYFTPASIRRNGVR
;
A
#
# COMPACT_ATOMS: atom_id res chain seq x y z
N MET A 1 -37.37 -69.03 -28.49
CA MET A 1 -38.46 -69.81 -27.96
C MET A 1 -39.26 -69.01 -27.03
N TYR A 2 -40.47 -68.69 -27.46
CA TYR A 2 -41.72 -68.57 -26.69
C TYR A 2 -41.70 -67.74 -25.46
N ASN A 3 -42.62 -66.89 -25.15
CA ASN A 3 -43.93 -66.37 -25.71
C ASN A 3 -44.59 -65.61 -24.58
N ASN A 4 -45.03 -64.43 -24.86
CA ASN A 4 -46.43 -63.96 -24.83
C ASN A 4 -47.16 -63.80 -23.47
N ASN A 5 -47.68 -62.60 -23.44
CA ASN A 5 -49.11 -62.19 -23.20
C ASN A 5 -49.50 -61.85 -21.77
N GLU A 6 -49.97 -60.65 -21.71
CA GLU A 6 -51.28 -60.01 -21.65
C GLU A 6 -51.87 -60.00 -20.22
N ILE A 7 -52.53 -59.00 -19.70
CA ILE A 7 -53.72 -58.24 -20.08
C ILE A 7 -53.96 -57.11 -19.06
N LYS A 8 -54.33 -55.96 -19.59
CA LYS A 8 -55.18 -54.89 -19.05
C LYS A 8 -55.77 -54.98 -17.64
N LYS A 9 -55.74 -53.88 -16.90
CA LYS A 9 -57.00 -53.17 -16.47
C LYS A 9 -56.72 -51.76 -16.00
N THR A 10 -57.54 -50.88 -16.54
CA THR A 10 -57.80 -49.48 -16.29
C THR A 10 -58.29 -49.17 -14.87
N SER A 11 -57.81 -48.12 -14.25
CA SER A 11 -58.62 -47.26 -13.40
C SER A 11 -58.13 -45.81 -13.40
N ARG A 12 -59.02 -44.93 -13.79
CA ARG A 12 -58.90 -43.46 -13.72
C ARG A 12 -58.85 -43.03 -12.28
N LEU A 13 -57.90 -42.16 -11.91
CA LEU A 13 -58.16 -41.19 -10.85
C LEU A 13 -57.45 -39.87 -11.13
N LYS A 14 -58.21 -38.85 -10.97
CA LYS A 14 -58.14 -37.44 -11.19
C LYS A 14 -56.82 -36.76 -10.77
N GLY A 15 -56.50 -35.75 -11.55
CA GLY A 15 -55.37 -34.87 -11.43
C GLY A 15 -55.29 -34.02 -10.15
N LEU A 16 -54.09 -33.70 -9.81
CA LEU A 16 -53.73 -32.50 -9.11
C LEU A 16 -52.51 -31.89 -9.86
N VAL A 17 -52.74 -30.76 -10.48
CA VAL A 17 -51.70 -29.92 -11.06
C VAL A 17 -51.05 -29.20 -9.90
N ALA A 18 -49.87 -29.66 -9.48
CA ALA A 18 -48.97 -28.89 -8.61
C ALA A 18 -48.20 -27.91 -9.52
N MET A 19 -48.62 -26.65 -9.52
CA MET A 19 -47.84 -25.54 -10.05
C MET A 19 -46.59 -25.36 -9.20
N GLY A 20 -45.46 -25.91 -9.66
CA GLY A 20 -44.15 -25.60 -9.11
C GLY A 20 -43.77 -24.16 -9.48
N VAL A 21 -43.81 -23.28 -8.50
CA VAL A 21 -43.22 -21.95 -8.61
C VAL A 21 -41.71 -22.16 -8.68
N PHE A 22 -41.15 -22.14 -9.88
CA PHE A 22 -39.73 -21.92 -10.08
C PHE A 22 -39.42 -20.49 -9.64
N ALA A 23 -38.92 -20.33 -8.41
CA ALA A 23 -38.24 -19.10 -8.02
C ALA A 23 -36.99 -18.96 -8.90
N LEU A 24 -37.09 -18.15 -9.95
CA LEU A 24 -35.92 -17.60 -10.62
C LEU A 24 -35.18 -16.79 -9.55
N CYS A 25 -34.10 -17.37 -8.98
CA CYS A 25 -33.07 -16.57 -8.39
C CYS A 25 -32.43 -15.75 -9.52
N ALA A 26 -32.97 -14.57 -9.76
CA ALA A 26 -32.29 -13.55 -10.52
C ALA A 26 -31.01 -13.23 -9.77
N THR A 27 -29.88 -13.76 -10.22
CA THR A 27 -28.56 -13.24 -9.88
C THR A 27 -28.54 -11.83 -10.48
N SER A 28 -28.87 -10.85 -9.66
CA SER A 28 -28.65 -9.44 -10.02
C SER A 28 -27.15 -9.31 -10.36
N PRO A 29 -26.79 -8.74 -11.52
CA PRO A 29 -25.41 -8.33 -11.72
C PRO A 29 -25.07 -7.38 -10.55
N PHE A 30 -23.97 -7.60 -9.90
CA PHE A 30 -23.44 -6.69 -8.89
C PHE A 30 -23.25 -5.32 -9.56
N ALA A 31 -24.27 -4.49 -9.54
CA ALA A 31 -24.13 -3.08 -9.79
C ALA A 31 -23.46 -2.52 -8.53
N PHE A 32 -22.19 -2.15 -8.62
CA PHE A 32 -21.53 -1.37 -7.58
C PHE A 32 -22.36 -0.10 -7.37
N ALA A 33 -23.10 -0.05 -6.27
CA ALA A 33 -23.97 1.08 -5.99
C ALA A 33 -23.10 2.29 -5.69
N LYS A 34 -23.23 3.36 -6.47
CA LYS A 34 -22.58 4.64 -6.18
C LYS A 34 -22.93 5.11 -4.76
N VAL A 35 -22.04 5.86 -4.16
CA VAL A 35 -22.29 6.53 -2.89
C VAL A 35 -23.44 7.51 -3.09
N GLY A 36 -24.48 7.40 -2.24
CA GLY A 36 -25.66 8.28 -2.34
C GLY A 36 -25.39 9.70 -1.85
N PRO A 37 -26.21 10.69 -2.24
CA PRO A 37 -26.02 12.08 -1.79
C PRO A 37 -26.01 12.25 -0.27
N GLU A 38 -26.77 11.44 0.46
CA GLU A 38 -26.78 11.46 1.94
C GLU A 38 -25.46 10.99 2.56
N GLU A 39 -24.80 10.01 1.94
CA GLU A 39 -23.48 9.53 2.39
C GLU A 39 -22.40 10.55 2.02
N ILE A 40 -22.47 11.15 0.82
CA ILE A 40 -21.53 12.21 0.38
C ILE A 40 -21.63 13.42 1.30
N ALA A 41 -22.84 13.78 1.75
CA ALA A 41 -23.04 14.89 2.68
C ALA A 41 -22.39 14.70 4.05
N LYS A 42 -21.97 13.46 4.39
CA LYS A 42 -21.19 13.19 5.60
C LYS A 42 -19.73 13.58 5.47
N LEU A 43 -19.22 13.75 4.24
CA LEU A 43 -17.83 14.14 3.96
C LEU A 43 -17.68 15.66 4.04
N GLY A 44 -16.64 16.13 4.71
CA GLY A 44 -16.36 17.56 4.71
C GLY A 44 -15.13 17.93 5.53
N VAL A 45 -14.71 19.17 5.38
CA VAL A 45 -13.57 19.72 6.12
C VAL A 45 -13.97 20.10 7.54
N GLU A 46 -15.21 20.57 7.74
CA GLU A 46 -15.73 21.03 9.04
C GLU A 46 -17.18 20.58 9.25
N GLY A 47 -17.56 20.34 10.49
CA GLY A 47 -18.96 20.11 10.91
C GLY A 47 -19.60 18.82 10.41
N THR A 48 -18.83 17.91 9.82
CA THR A 48 -19.31 16.64 9.24
C THR A 48 -18.87 15.46 10.08
N GLU A 49 -19.57 14.33 9.95
CA GLU A 49 -19.26 13.06 10.62
C GLU A 49 -17.92 12.49 10.14
N LEU A 50 -17.67 12.61 8.83
CA LEU A 50 -16.45 12.11 8.19
C LEU A 50 -15.59 13.26 7.68
N THR A 51 -14.29 13.03 7.66
CA THR A 51 -13.33 13.90 6.98
C THR A 51 -13.48 13.76 5.46
N PRO A 52 -12.86 14.61 4.65
CA PRO A 52 -12.90 14.46 3.19
C PRO A 52 -12.32 13.14 2.67
N SER A 53 -11.39 12.49 3.42
CA SER A 53 -10.87 11.16 3.10
C SER A 53 -11.81 10.02 3.50
N GLY A 54 -12.91 10.31 4.21
CA GLY A 54 -13.84 9.31 4.74
C GLY A 54 -13.43 8.71 6.09
N ALA A 55 -12.43 9.29 6.73
CA ALA A 55 -12.08 8.94 8.09
C ALA A 55 -13.11 9.45 9.09
N VAL A 56 -13.28 8.77 10.22
CA VAL A 56 -14.15 9.24 11.30
C VAL A 56 -13.52 10.48 11.94
N ARG A 57 -14.24 11.60 11.92
CA ARG A 57 -13.75 12.85 12.48
C ARG A 57 -13.55 12.78 13.98
N ALA A 58 -14.53 12.27 14.71
CA ALA A 58 -14.52 12.21 16.16
C ALA A 58 -13.33 11.40 16.69
N GLY A 59 -12.83 11.76 17.85
CA GLY A 59 -11.92 10.94 18.65
C GLY A 59 -12.58 9.63 19.08
N ASN A 60 -11.80 8.73 19.69
CA ASN A 60 -12.35 7.53 20.29
C ASN A 60 -12.88 7.80 21.73
N ALA A 61 -13.66 6.86 22.25
CA ALA A 61 -14.30 7.00 23.56
C ALA A 61 -13.29 7.10 24.71
N GLU A 62 -12.13 6.45 24.55
CA GLU A 62 -11.05 6.44 25.55
C GLU A 62 -10.21 7.71 25.53
N GLY A 63 -10.40 8.59 24.53
CA GLY A 63 -9.62 9.83 24.36
C GLY A 63 -8.18 9.60 23.92
N THR A 64 -7.83 8.38 23.51
CA THR A 64 -6.48 8.01 23.06
C THR A 64 -6.25 8.35 21.58
N ILE A 65 -7.31 8.39 20.76
CA ILE A 65 -7.31 8.94 19.41
C ILE A 65 -8.04 10.27 19.45
N PRO A 66 -7.38 11.41 19.15
CA PRO A 66 -8.03 12.73 19.18
C PRO A 66 -9.00 12.92 18.02
N GLU A 67 -9.89 13.91 18.14
CA GLU A 67 -10.67 14.41 17.02
C GLU A 67 -9.74 14.91 15.91
N TRP A 68 -10.08 14.57 14.65
CA TRP A 68 -9.37 15.10 13.48
C TRP A 68 -9.69 16.58 13.31
N LYS A 69 -8.64 17.39 13.13
CA LYS A 69 -8.72 18.80 12.83
C LYS A 69 -8.05 19.09 11.50
N ASN A 70 -8.63 20.03 10.74
CA ASN A 70 -8.02 20.49 9.49
C ASN A 70 -6.86 21.47 9.77
N GLU A 71 -5.94 21.07 10.63
CA GLU A 71 -4.78 21.86 11.03
C GLU A 71 -3.52 21.23 10.40
N ARG A 72 -2.99 21.88 9.36
CA ARG A 72 -1.75 21.42 8.73
C ARG A 72 -0.59 21.54 9.73
N LEU A 73 0.22 20.49 9.75
CA LEU A 73 1.43 20.48 10.56
C LEU A 73 2.37 21.62 10.15
N GLN A 74 2.82 22.39 11.13
CA GLN A 74 3.71 23.52 10.91
C GLN A 74 5.18 23.08 10.96
N ALA A 75 5.99 23.66 10.08
CA ALA A 75 7.44 23.44 10.09
C ALA A 75 8.04 23.99 11.40
N PRO A 76 8.87 23.22 12.11
CA PRO A 76 9.65 23.74 13.21
C PRO A 76 10.57 24.88 12.75
N ALA A 77 10.86 25.83 13.64
CA ALA A 77 11.75 26.97 13.33
C ALA A 77 13.17 26.55 12.89
N SER A 78 13.59 25.33 13.22
CA SER A 78 14.88 24.76 12.80
C SER A 78 14.86 24.16 11.39
N PHE A 79 13.69 24.06 10.74
CA PHE A 79 13.60 23.48 9.40
C PHE A 79 14.21 24.39 8.34
N VAL A 80 15.01 23.81 7.47
CA VAL A 80 15.57 24.46 6.28
C VAL A 80 15.09 23.70 5.05
N ALA A 81 14.47 24.40 4.10
CA ALA A 81 13.99 23.78 2.88
C ALA A 81 15.12 23.04 2.12
N GLY A 82 14.81 21.85 1.60
CA GLY A 82 15.79 20.98 0.93
C GLY A 82 16.68 20.18 1.89
N THR A 83 16.37 20.16 3.19
CA THR A 83 17.00 19.27 4.16
C THR A 83 16.02 18.24 4.72
N TYR A 84 16.50 17.24 5.47
CA TYR A 84 15.63 16.35 6.22
C TYR A 84 14.80 17.10 7.24
N HIS A 85 13.56 16.64 7.44
CA HIS A 85 12.57 17.29 8.28
C HIS A 85 12.86 17.02 9.77
N PRO A 86 13.17 18.03 10.59
CA PRO A 86 13.23 17.89 12.04
C PRO A 86 11.92 17.36 12.61
N ASN A 87 12.02 16.61 13.72
CA ASN A 87 10.84 16.13 14.42
C ASN A 87 10.01 17.33 14.95
N PRO A 88 8.75 17.49 14.53
CA PRO A 88 7.89 18.59 14.99
C PRO A 88 7.34 18.37 16.41
N PHE A 89 7.61 17.21 17.02
CA PHE A 89 7.15 16.80 18.34
C PHE A 89 8.31 16.43 19.27
N PRO A 90 9.27 17.32 19.51
CA PRO A 90 10.48 17.00 20.28
C PRO A 90 10.20 16.65 21.74
N ASP A 91 9.10 17.16 22.28
CA ASP A 91 8.71 16.98 23.70
C ASP A 91 7.86 15.74 23.95
N ASP A 92 7.43 15.04 22.87
CA ASP A 92 6.66 13.80 23.00
C ASP A 92 7.49 12.71 23.67
N LYS A 93 6.91 12.11 24.71
CA LYS A 93 7.53 11.03 25.48
C LYS A 93 6.87 9.69 25.16
N VAL A 94 7.62 8.62 25.29
CA VAL A 94 7.08 7.26 25.30
C VAL A 94 6.10 7.15 26.47
N GLN A 95 4.86 6.86 26.17
CA GLN A 95 3.81 6.67 27.18
C GLN A 95 3.96 5.32 27.88
N PHE A 96 4.20 4.29 27.08
CA PHE A 96 4.52 2.93 27.55
C PHE A 96 5.21 2.13 26.45
N LYS A 97 5.73 0.97 26.84
CA LYS A 97 6.32 0.01 25.89
C LYS A 97 5.47 -1.25 25.84
N ILE A 98 5.21 -1.73 24.62
CA ILE A 98 4.70 -3.07 24.40
C ILE A 98 5.91 -3.98 24.13
N THR A 99 5.97 -5.10 24.85
CA THR A 99 7.09 -6.05 24.85
C THR A 99 6.59 -7.48 24.79
N ALA A 100 7.47 -8.45 24.64
CA ALA A 100 7.12 -9.87 24.66
C ALA A 100 6.41 -10.31 25.97
N GLN A 101 6.59 -9.56 27.07
CA GLN A 101 5.98 -9.88 28.36
C GLN A 101 4.54 -9.38 28.51
N ASN A 102 4.18 -8.28 27.80
CA ASN A 102 2.85 -7.64 27.99
C ASN A 102 2.03 -7.50 26.68
N TYR A 103 2.52 -7.96 25.52
CA TYR A 103 1.78 -7.79 24.27
C TYR A 103 0.39 -8.44 24.28
N ASN A 104 0.18 -9.45 25.13
CA ASN A 104 -1.13 -10.08 25.28
C ASN A 104 -2.19 -9.12 25.86
N ASP A 105 -1.78 -8.14 26.67
CA ASP A 105 -2.67 -7.12 27.25
C ASP A 105 -3.14 -6.10 26.17
N HIS A 106 -2.48 -6.11 25.01
CA HIS A 106 -2.75 -5.24 23.87
C HIS A 106 -3.15 -6.03 22.60
N ALA A 107 -3.41 -7.34 22.72
CA ALA A 107 -3.56 -8.25 21.58
C ALA A 107 -4.71 -7.88 20.63
N ASP A 108 -5.75 -7.22 21.14
CA ASP A 108 -6.86 -6.67 20.36
C ASP A 108 -6.46 -5.49 19.47
N LYS A 109 -5.36 -4.80 19.79
CA LYS A 109 -4.80 -3.63 19.06
C LYS A 109 -3.52 -3.95 18.28
N LEU A 110 -3.22 -5.23 18.09
CA LEU A 110 -2.06 -5.72 17.35
C LEU A 110 -2.48 -6.58 16.15
N SER A 111 -1.66 -6.60 15.11
CA SER A 111 -1.78 -7.55 13.99
C SER A 111 -1.23 -8.93 14.37
N ASP A 112 -1.50 -9.93 13.54
CA ASP A 112 -0.91 -11.26 13.75
C ASP A 112 0.61 -11.24 13.50
N GLY A 113 1.08 -10.43 12.55
CA GLY A 113 2.50 -10.21 12.31
C GLY A 113 3.21 -9.57 13.49
N GLN A 114 2.63 -8.52 14.09
CA GLN A 114 3.18 -7.90 15.30
C GLN A 114 3.25 -8.88 16.48
N LYS A 115 2.21 -9.68 16.67
CA LYS A 115 2.23 -10.75 17.69
C LYS A 115 3.31 -11.81 17.41
N ALA A 116 3.53 -12.13 16.13
CA ALA A 116 4.58 -13.05 15.71
C ALA A 116 5.98 -12.45 15.95
N MET A 117 6.16 -11.14 15.74
CA MET A 117 7.41 -10.44 16.09
C MET A 117 7.77 -10.60 17.56
N PHE A 118 6.82 -10.36 18.50
CA PHE A 118 7.05 -10.54 19.94
C PHE A 118 7.37 -11.98 20.32
N LYS A 119 6.80 -12.96 19.62
CA LYS A 119 7.06 -14.38 19.86
C LYS A 119 8.43 -14.81 19.32
N THR A 120 8.82 -14.29 18.17
CA THR A 120 10.06 -14.66 17.48
C THR A 120 11.26 -13.94 18.07
N TYR A 121 11.08 -12.67 18.48
CA TYR A 121 12.11 -11.79 18.96
C TYR A 121 11.75 -11.23 20.36
N PRO A 122 12.12 -11.94 21.45
CA PRO A 122 11.71 -11.54 22.81
C PRO A 122 12.25 -10.17 23.27
N ASP A 123 13.27 -9.66 22.62
CA ASP A 123 13.88 -8.35 22.83
C ASP A 123 13.26 -7.24 21.97
N TRP A 124 12.40 -7.59 21.02
CA TRP A 124 11.67 -6.61 20.21
C TRP A 124 10.59 -5.92 21.06
N TYR A 125 10.41 -4.62 20.85
CA TYR A 125 9.44 -3.83 21.59
C TYR A 125 8.88 -2.70 20.72
N MET A 126 7.74 -2.15 21.12
CA MET A 126 7.13 -0.97 20.49
C MET A 126 7.12 0.17 21.50
N ASN A 127 7.74 1.30 21.15
CA ASN A 127 7.62 2.55 21.89
C ASN A 127 6.31 3.23 21.48
N VAL A 128 5.31 3.24 22.36
CA VAL A 128 4.02 3.86 22.10
C VAL A 128 4.02 5.31 22.55
N TYR A 129 3.62 6.19 21.64
CA TYR A 129 3.48 7.62 21.85
C TYR A 129 2.01 8.04 21.77
N GLN A 130 1.72 9.28 22.17
CA GLN A 130 0.39 9.84 21.97
C GLN A 130 0.07 9.95 20.47
N THR A 131 -1.18 9.68 20.13
CA THR A 131 -1.67 9.77 18.76
C THR A 131 -1.73 11.21 18.27
N ARG A 132 -1.19 11.43 17.07
CA ARG A 132 -1.23 12.69 16.36
C ARG A 132 -1.70 12.47 14.93
N ARG A 133 -2.92 12.93 14.61
CA ARG A 133 -3.51 12.81 13.29
C ARG A 133 -2.96 13.88 12.36
N THR A 134 -1.73 13.66 11.86
CA THR A 134 -0.98 14.65 11.08
C THR A 134 -1.27 14.62 9.58
N ALA A 135 -1.99 13.62 9.08
CA ALA A 135 -2.34 13.47 7.66
C ALA A 135 -3.40 14.51 7.25
N VAL A 136 -2.95 15.77 7.06
CA VAL A 136 -3.79 16.90 6.64
C VAL A 136 -3.23 17.46 5.34
N TYR A 137 -4.06 17.48 4.31
CA TYR A 137 -3.68 17.77 2.93
C TYR A 137 -4.18 19.15 2.45
N ALA A 138 -3.79 19.53 1.24
CA ALA A 138 -4.21 20.78 0.65
C ALA A 138 -5.70 20.79 0.29
N PRO A 139 -6.41 21.94 0.34
CA PRO A 139 -7.85 22.03 0.11
C PRO A 139 -8.31 21.43 -1.22
N TYR A 140 -7.56 21.62 -2.31
CA TYR A 140 -7.93 21.10 -3.63
C TYR A 140 -8.00 19.55 -3.68
N LEU A 141 -7.20 18.86 -2.84
CA LEU A 141 -7.23 17.41 -2.73
C LEU A 141 -8.50 16.93 -2.01
N TYR A 142 -8.96 17.69 -1.03
CA TYR A 142 -10.20 17.41 -0.33
C TYR A 142 -11.43 17.68 -1.20
N GLU A 143 -11.42 18.76 -1.97
CA GLU A 143 -12.46 19.04 -2.98
C GLU A 143 -12.53 17.91 -4.02
N ALA A 144 -11.37 17.46 -4.51
CA ALA A 144 -11.29 16.33 -5.43
C ALA A 144 -11.85 15.04 -4.81
N ALA A 145 -11.49 14.71 -3.56
CA ALA A 145 -11.97 13.53 -2.86
C ALA A 145 -13.51 13.52 -2.72
N ILE A 146 -14.09 14.64 -2.26
CA ILE A 146 -15.55 14.76 -2.13
C ILE A 146 -16.25 14.63 -3.50
N LYS A 147 -15.67 15.21 -4.55
CA LYS A 147 -16.19 15.05 -5.92
C LYS A 147 -16.09 13.60 -6.38
N ASN A 148 -14.94 12.95 -6.17
CA ASN A 148 -14.70 11.56 -6.54
C ASN A 148 -15.69 10.61 -5.90
N ALA A 149 -16.08 10.85 -4.63
CA ALA A 149 -17.10 10.04 -3.95
C ALA A 149 -18.42 9.91 -4.73
N GLY A 150 -18.80 10.96 -5.49
CA GLY A 150 -20.01 10.95 -6.32
C GLY A 150 -19.79 10.53 -7.77
N THR A 151 -18.53 10.53 -8.26
CA THR A 151 -18.25 10.33 -9.69
C THR A 151 -17.45 9.07 -10.00
N ALA A 152 -16.58 8.63 -9.09
CA ALA A 152 -15.74 7.47 -9.30
C ALA A 152 -16.54 6.19 -9.52
N GLU A 153 -16.06 5.36 -10.42
CA GLU A 153 -16.68 4.08 -10.76
C GLU A 153 -15.61 3.01 -10.90
N ILE A 154 -15.85 1.85 -10.32
CA ILE A 154 -15.06 0.64 -10.59
C ILE A 154 -15.32 0.20 -12.03
N VAL A 155 -14.27 -0.20 -12.72
CA VAL A 155 -14.31 -0.79 -14.05
C VAL A 155 -14.09 -2.30 -13.92
N LEU A 156 -15.06 -3.07 -14.42
CA LEU A 156 -14.96 -4.52 -14.50
C LEU A 156 -14.33 -4.95 -15.82
N ALA A 157 -13.64 -6.09 -15.80
CA ALA A 157 -13.14 -6.73 -17.01
C ALA A 157 -14.30 -7.02 -17.98
N PRO A 158 -14.06 -6.93 -19.32
CA PRO A 158 -15.06 -7.26 -20.32
C PRO A 158 -15.55 -8.72 -20.23
N GLU A 159 -14.68 -9.62 -19.84
CA GLU A 159 -15.00 -11.04 -19.69
C GLU A 159 -15.53 -11.34 -18.28
N LYS A 160 -16.64 -12.08 -18.23
CA LYS A 160 -17.31 -12.44 -16.98
C LYS A 160 -16.34 -13.27 -16.11
N GLY A 161 -16.11 -12.82 -14.88
CA GLY A 161 -15.25 -13.51 -13.89
C GLY A 161 -13.81 -13.03 -13.81
N GLN A 162 -13.36 -12.11 -14.66
CA GLN A 162 -11.99 -11.55 -14.56
C GLN A 162 -11.85 -10.46 -13.47
N GLY A 163 -12.94 -10.03 -12.86
CA GLY A 163 -12.94 -9.12 -11.72
C GLY A 163 -12.76 -7.64 -12.08
N VAL A 164 -12.23 -6.88 -11.12
CA VAL A 164 -12.00 -5.43 -11.25
C VAL A 164 -10.70 -5.18 -12.00
N VAL A 165 -10.75 -4.29 -12.99
CA VAL A 165 -9.57 -3.91 -13.80
C VAL A 165 -9.03 -2.52 -13.45
N GLY A 166 -9.81 -1.69 -12.76
CA GLY A 166 -9.40 -0.35 -12.37
C GLY A 166 -10.60 0.53 -12.01
N PHE A 167 -10.42 1.82 -12.16
CA PHE A 167 -11.46 2.83 -11.92
C PHE A 167 -11.47 3.88 -13.04
N LYS A 168 -12.53 4.68 -13.09
CA LYS A 168 -12.67 5.85 -13.95
C LYS A 168 -13.39 6.98 -13.22
N ASN A 169 -13.40 8.19 -13.79
CA ASN A 169 -14.10 9.38 -13.29
C ASN A 169 -13.64 9.83 -11.88
N ALA A 170 -12.37 9.55 -11.53
CA ALA A 170 -11.72 10.06 -10.33
C ALA A 170 -10.40 10.75 -10.68
N HIS A 171 -10.04 11.79 -9.91
CA HIS A 171 -8.88 12.64 -10.20
C HIS A 171 -8.17 13.06 -8.91
N HIS A 172 -6.87 13.09 -8.92
CA HIS A 172 -5.93 13.75 -8.02
C HIS A 172 -5.94 13.34 -6.55
N SER A 173 -6.99 12.64 -6.07
CA SER A 173 -7.16 12.28 -4.67
C SER A 173 -7.87 10.94 -4.56
N TRP A 174 -8.12 10.45 -3.33
CA TRP A 174 -8.81 9.18 -3.10
C TRP A 174 -10.01 9.01 -4.00
N ALA A 175 -10.04 7.90 -4.73
CA ALA A 175 -11.13 7.63 -5.67
C ALA A 175 -12.46 7.30 -4.95
N PHE A 176 -12.37 6.61 -3.80
CA PHE A 176 -13.52 6.09 -3.06
C PHE A 176 -13.44 6.43 -1.57
N PRO A 177 -13.62 7.70 -1.14
CA PRO A 177 -13.49 8.09 0.27
C PRO A 177 -14.41 7.31 1.22
N ILE A 178 -15.50 6.75 0.70
CA ILE A 178 -16.39 5.83 1.42
C ILE A 178 -16.33 4.47 0.72
N PRO A 179 -15.26 3.68 0.92
CA PRO A 179 -15.09 2.41 0.23
C PRO A 179 -16.13 1.39 0.69
N LYS A 180 -16.74 0.66 -0.24
CA LYS A 180 -17.78 -0.33 0.00
C LYS A 180 -17.26 -1.76 -0.03
N ASP A 181 -16.14 -1.98 -0.69
CA ASP A 181 -15.52 -3.29 -0.79
C ASP A 181 -13.98 -3.22 -0.80
N GLY A 182 -13.33 -4.39 -0.88
CA GLY A 182 -11.87 -4.47 -0.84
C GLY A 182 -11.20 -3.88 -2.07
N ASN A 183 -11.85 -3.87 -3.24
CA ASN A 183 -11.26 -3.28 -4.45
C ASN A 183 -11.27 -1.75 -4.37
N GLU A 184 -12.37 -1.15 -3.91
CA GLU A 184 -12.45 0.31 -3.69
C GLU A 184 -11.40 0.76 -2.65
N LEU A 185 -11.23 -0.03 -1.56
CA LEU A 185 -10.22 0.26 -0.56
C LEU A 185 -8.80 0.16 -1.12
N LEU A 186 -8.53 -0.86 -1.94
CA LEU A 186 -7.23 -1.01 -2.61
C LEU A 186 -6.98 0.14 -3.60
N MET A 187 -8.01 0.58 -4.32
CA MET A 187 -7.90 1.74 -5.24
C MET A 187 -7.58 3.03 -4.47
N ASN A 188 -8.11 3.22 -3.27
CA ASN A 188 -7.74 4.38 -2.44
C ASN A 188 -6.26 4.38 -2.07
N GLN A 189 -5.68 3.21 -1.78
CA GLN A 189 -4.23 3.11 -1.57
C GLN A 189 -3.46 3.54 -2.83
N ALA A 190 -3.91 3.12 -4.01
CA ALA A 190 -3.27 3.49 -5.28
C ALA A 190 -3.47 4.96 -5.65
N THR A 191 -4.59 5.57 -5.24
CA THR A 191 -4.98 6.95 -5.56
C THR A 191 -4.79 7.94 -4.42
N ARG A 192 -4.15 7.52 -3.31
CA ARG A 192 -3.85 8.42 -2.21
C ARG A 192 -3.02 9.61 -2.69
N PRO A 193 -3.23 10.80 -2.12
CA PRO A 193 -2.44 11.97 -2.48
C PRO A 193 -0.94 11.75 -2.28
N LEU A 194 -0.18 11.91 -3.34
CA LEU A 194 1.28 11.85 -3.36
C LEU A 194 1.81 13.11 -4.05
N ASN A 195 3.05 13.49 -3.77
CA ASN A 195 3.66 14.55 -4.53
C ASN A 195 3.84 14.14 -6.00
N VAL A 196 3.63 15.08 -6.92
CA VAL A 196 3.65 14.81 -8.38
C VAL A 196 4.99 14.27 -8.83
N TRP A 197 6.08 14.87 -8.35
CA TRP A 197 7.45 14.54 -8.72
C TRP A 197 8.27 14.14 -7.50
N VAL A 198 9.05 13.09 -7.63
CA VAL A 198 9.99 12.66 -6.59
C VAL A 198 11.32 12.32 -7.23
N ASP A 199 12.40 12.93 -6.76
CA ASP A 199 13.79 12.53 -6.99
C ASP A 199 14.39 12.11 -5.67
N SER A 200 14.79 10.85 -5.56
CA SER A 200 15.34 10.32 -4.32
C SER A 200 16.55 9.45 -4.54
N ASN A 201 17.43 9.45 -3.54
CA ASN A 201 18.45 8.43 -3.39
C ASN A 201 18.04 7.48 -2.27
N GLU A 202 17.92 6.21 -2.62
CA GLU A 202 17.47 5.16 -1.71
C GLU A 202 18.58 4.14 -1.46
N GLN A 203 18.49 3.48 -0.32
CA GLN A 203 19.33 2.36 0.06
C GLN A 203 18.47 1.14 0.30
N THR A 204 18.80 0.02 -0.34
CA THR A 204 18.17 -1.27 -0.09
C THR A 204 19.19 -2.19 0.57
N LEU A 205 18.85 -2.70 1.75
CA LEU A 205 19.71 -3.54 2.57
C LEU A 205 19.04 -4.90 2.81
N ALA A 206 19.62 -5.95 2.26
CA ALA A 206 19.25 -7.33 2.61
C ALA A 206 20.12 -7.75 3.80
N ILE A 207 19.49 -7.86 4.97
CA ILE A 207 20.14 -8.05 6.26
C ILE A 207 20.04 -9.52 6.66
N THR A 208 21.16 -10.11 7.07
CA THR A 208 21.20 -11.50 7.56
C THR A 208 20.75 -11.57 9.02
N SER A 209 20.47 -12.78 9.50
CA SER A 209 20.15 -13.06 10.92
C SER A 209 21.28 -12.74 11.91
N THR A 210 22.47 -12.37 11.38
CA THR A 210 23.65 -11.96 12.18
C THR A 210 23.98 -10.49 11.99
N GLY A 211 23.03 -9.66 11.54
CA GLY A 211 23.18 -8.22 11.37
C GLY A 211 24.06 -7.77 10.18
N LYS A 212 24.63 -8.70 9.42
CA LYS A 212 25.46 -8.34 8.25
C LYS A 212 24.58 -7.95 7.07
N TYR A 213 24.96 -6.89 6.36
CA TYR A 213 24.23 -6.41 5.18
C TYR A 213 25.17 -5.84 4.11
N THR A 214 24.63 -5.74 2.92
CA THR A 214 25.23 -5.00 1.80
C THR A 214 24.29 -3.88 1.40
N ILE A 215 24.81 -2.67 1.27
CA ILE A 215 24.03 -1.51 0.82
C ILE A 215 23.99 -1.50 -0.70
N ASN A 216 22.79 -1.63 -1.26
CA ASN A 216 22.52 -1.29 -2.65
C ASN A 216 22.01 0.15 -2.70
N GLN A 217 22.73 1.03 -3.37
CA GLN A 217 22.36 2.42 -3.49
C GLN A 217 21.67 2.67 -4.84
N LEU A 218 20.57 3.38 -4.80
CA LEU A 218 19.70 3.64 -5.94
C LEU A 218 19.43 5.13 -6.07
N SER A 219 19.33 5.60 -7.32
CA SER A 219 18.73 6.88 -7.65
C SER A 219 17.39 6.60 -8.32
N ILE A 220 16.33 7.26 -7.88
CA ILE A 220 14.96 7.01 -8.32
C ILE A 220 14.28 8.32 -8.69
N GLN A 221 13.71 8.37 -9.88
CA GLN A 221 12.87 9.46 -10.34
C GLN A 221 11.47 8.94 -10.61
N GLN A 222 10.46 9.63 -10.07
CA GLN A 222 9.06 9.25 -10.20
C GLN A 222 8.21 10.43 -10.66
N HIS A 223 7.23 10.12 -11.51
CA HIS A 223 6.15 11.02 -11.86
C HIS A 223 4.82 10.34 -11.55
N TYR A 224 4.17 10.78 -10.49
CA TYR A 224 2.83 10.33 -10.10
C TYR A 224 1.80 11.09 -10.91
N LYS A 225 1.51 10.59 -12.11
CA LYS A 225 0.64 11.25 -13.09
C LYS A 225 -0.79 11.45 -12.58
N TYR A 226 -1.27 10.53 -11.73
CA TYR A 226 -2.59 10.67 -11.11
C TYR A 226 -2.71 11.89 -10.20
N SER A 227 -1.61 12.25 -9.52
CA SER A 227 -1.55 13.43 -8.64
C SER A 227 -1.26 14.73 -9.39
N ASP A 228 -0.97 14.68 -10.69
CA ASP A 228 -0.59 15.84 -11.50
C ASP A 228 -1.81 16.66 -11.89
N PRO A 229 -1.99 17.90 -11.38
CA PRO A 229 -3.15 18.75 -11.66
C PRO A 229 -3.25 19.18 -13.12
N ASP A 230 -2.17 19.07 -13.91
CA ASP A 230 -2.16 19.39 -15.32
C ASP A 230 -2.77 18.26 -16.19
N ILE A 231 -2.88 17.04 -15.64
CA ILE A 231 -3.49 15.88 -16.31
C ILE A 231 -4.96 15.78 -15.89
N LYS A 232 -5.88 16.08 -16.81
CA LYS A 232 -7.32 16.16 -16.54
C LYS A 232 -8.09 14.92 -16.95
N ASP A 233 -7.61 14.22 -17.97
CA ASP A 233 -8.26 13.03 -18.51
C ASP A 233 -7.55 11.79 -17.99
N PHE A 234 -8.20 11.07 -17.09
CA PHE A 234 -7.68 9.88 -16.44
C PHE A 234 -8.64 8.71 -16.61
N ASP A 235 -8.19 7.68 -17.32
CA ASP A 235 -8.95 6.46 -17.57
C ASP A 235 -8.11 5.20 -17.26
N VAL A 236 -8.70 4.03 -17.47
CA VAL A 236 -8.06 2.74 -17.19
C VAL A 236 -6.81 2.45 -18.03
N GLU A 237 -6.64 3.10 -19.17
CA GLU A 237 -5.47 2.94 -20.04
C GLU A 237 -4.36 3.95 -19.76
N THR A 238 -4.65 4.96 -18.95
CA THR A 238 -3.67 6.00 -18.58
C THR A 238 -2.63 5.43 -17.62
N ASP A 239 -1.37 5.80 -17.81
CA ASP A 239 -0.34 5.50 -16.82
C ASP A 239 -0.55 6.40 -15.58
N HIS A 240 -0.59 5.81 -14.39
CA HIS A 240 -0.71 6.58 -13.16
C HIS A 240 0.65 6.87 -12.53
N LEU A 241 1.68 6.09 -12.86
CA LEU A 241 3.04 6.26 -12.37
C LEU A 241 4.07 5.99 -13.48
N HIS A 242 5.02 6.89 -13.63
CA HIS A 242 6.27 6.61 -14.32
C HIS A 242 7.40 6.50 -13.28
N TYR A 243 8.16 5.44 -13.35
CA TYR A 243 9.23 5.10 -12.40
C TYR A 243 10.53 4.83 -13.15
N TYR A 244 11.60 5.52 -12.78
CA TYR A 244 12.93 5.34 -13.35
C TYR A 244 13.94 5.14 -12.21
N GLN A 245 14.63 4.01 -12.22
CA GLN A 245 15.58 3.62 -11.16
C GLN A 245 16.94 3.32 -11.77
N THR A 246 18.00 3.85 -11.17
CA THR A 246 19.40 3.51 -11.49
C THR A 246 20.09 2.96 -10.25
N LEU A 247 20.75 1.80 -10.37
CA LEU A 247 21.64 1.30 -9.32
C LEU A 247 22.97 2.04 -9.38
N LEU A 248 23.35 2.62 -8.26
CA LEU A 248 24.61 3.39 -8.12
C LEU A 248 25.72 2.57 -7.47
N ALA A 249 25.37 1.68 -6.53
CA ALA A 249 26.30 0.81 -5.82
C ALA A 249 25.64 -0.52 -5.46
N PRO A 250 26.41 -1.59 -5.20
CA PRO A 250 27.85 -1.71 -5.35
C PRO A 250 28.31 -1.76 -6.82
N ALA A 251 29.60 -1.59 -7.06
CA ALA A 251 30.19 -1.53 -8.42
C ALA A 251 29.78 -2.70 -9.35
N LYS A 252 29.50 -3.88 -8.79
CA LYS A 252 29.04 -5.08 -9.55
C LYS A 252 27.72 -4.84 -10.29
N VAL A 253 26.83 -4.02 -9.76
CA VAL A 253 25.47 -3.75 -10.30
C VAL A 253 25.28 -2.31 -10.73
N ALA A 254 26.25 -1.44 -10.50
CA ALA A 254 26.20 -0.02 -10.84
C ALA A 254 25.91 0.19 -12.34
N GLY A 255 25.05 1.16 -12.64
CA GLY A 255 24.61 1.48 -13.99
C GLY A 255 23.49 0.59 -14.54
N GLN A 256 23.01 -0.41 -13.77
CA GLN A 256 21.76 -1.08 -14.13
C GLN A 256 20.59 -0.09 -13.98
N VAL A 257 19.67 -0.11 -14.94
CA VAL A 257 18.49 0.76 -14.95
C VAL A 257 17.23 -0.06 -15.10
N VAL A 258 16.20 0.31 -14.35
CA VAL A 258 14.81 -0.16 -14.51
C VAL A 258 13.94 1.05 -14.82
N LEU A 259 13.15 0.95 -15.88
CA LEU A 259 12.05 1.85 -16.18
C LEU A 259 10.75 1.08 -16.05
N ALA A 260 9.80 1.59 -15.30
CA ALA A 260 8.44 1.07 -15.25
C ALA A 260 7.42 2.17 -15.54
N LYS A 261 6.33 1.77 -16.19
CA LYS A 261 5.14 2.59 -16.40
C LYS A 261 3.96 1.79 -15.94
N ASP A 262 3.33 2.25 -14.88
CA ASP A 262 2.22 1.57 -14.25
C ASP A 262 0.89 2.17 -14.73
N PRO A 263 0.04 1.39 -15.39
CA PRO A 263 -1.29 1.83 -15.79
C PRO A 263 -2.25 1.83 -14.59
N VAL A 264 -3.35 2.55 -14.70
CA VAL A 264 -4.47 2.45 -13.76
C VAL A 264 -5.04 1.02 -13.76
N SER A 265 -5.08 0.40 -14.92
CA SER A 265 -5.54 -0.99 -15.08
C SER A 265 -4.41 -1.91 -15.50
N PHE A 266 -3.89 -2.69 -14.57
CA PHE A 266 -2.87 -3.69 -14.86
C PHE A 266 -3.37 -4.89 -15.69
N THR A 267 -4.67 -5.09 -15.79
CA THR A 267 -5.27 -6.21 -16.53
C THR A 267 -5.58 -5.87 -17.99
N GLN A 268 -5.89 -4.61 -18.29
CA GLN A 268 -6.11 -4.14 -19.66
C GLN A 268 -4.80 -3.69 -20.33
N LYS A 269 -3.97 -3.03 -19.57
CA LYS A 269 -2.66 -2.56 -20.01
C LYS A 269 -1.61 -2.98 -18.99
N PHE A 270 -0.85 -4.03 -19.31
CA PHE A 270 0.21 -4.49 -18.42
C PHE A 270 1.24 -3.38 -18.14
N ARG A 271 1.87 -3.48 -16.94
CA ARG A 271 3.05 -2.68 -16.61
C ARG A 271 4.04 -2.68 -17.78
N GLY A 272 4.34 -1.54 -18.31
CA GLY A 272 5.43 -1.36 -19.25
C GLY A 272 6.74 -1.35 -18.48
N ALA A 273 7.54 -2.41 -18.55
CA ALA A 273 8.83 -2.45 -17.88
C ALA A 273 9.98 -2.73 -18.85
N TRP A 274 11.11 -2.05 -18.64
CA TRP A 274 12.35 -2.20 -19.38
C TRP A 274 13.53 -2.19 -18.41
N ALA A 275 14.50 -3.04 -18.70
CA ALA A 275 15.75 -3.11 -17.95
C ALA A 275 16.96 -2.90 -18.87
N TYR A 276 17.96 -2.20 -18.35
CA TYR A 276 19.26 -2.04 -18.98
C TYR A 276 20.35 -2.64 -18.11
N SER A 277 21.27 -3.36 -18.74
CA SER A 277 22.47 -3.89 -18.09
C SER A 277 23.72 -3.35 -18.78
N PRO A 278 24.64 -2.71 -18.06
CA PRO A 278 25.91 -2.19 -18.62
C PRO A 278 26.73 -3.28 -19.30
N GLY A 279 26.79 -4.48 -18.72
CA GLY A 279 27.55 -5.60 -19.26
C GLY A 279 27.04 -6.07 -20.63
N GLN A 280 25.74 -5.96 -20.88
CA GLN A 280 25.12 -6.33 -22.17
C GLN A 280 24.95 -5.13 -23.11
N ARG A 281 25.02 -3.91 -22.60
CA ARG A 281 24.77 -2.64 -23.32
C ARG A 281 23.45 -2.62 -24.10
N ARG A 282 22.42 -3.31 -23.56
CA ARG A 282 21.12 -3.48 -24.21
C ARG A 282 19.99 -3.16 -23.26
N VAL A 283 18.98 -2.47 -23.80
CA VAL A 283 17.68 -2.34 -23.15
C VAL A 283 16.82 -3.52 -23.60
N LYS A 284 16.22 -4.22 -22.63
CA LYS A 284 15.29 -5.32 -22.87
C LYS A 284 13.95 -5.00 -22.22
N ARG A 285 12.85 -5.44 -22.82
CA ARG A 285 11.59 -5.51 -22.11
C ARG A 285 11.71 -6.51 -20.95
N ALA A 286 11.12 -6.15 -19.82
CA ALA A 286 11.19 -6.92 -18.58
C ALA A 286 9.77 -7.16 -18.01
N PRO A 287 8.89 -7.87 -18.75
CA PRO A 287 7.49 -8.06 -18.37
C PRO A 287 7.33 -8.84 -17.06
N GLN A 288 8.39 -9.49 -16.59
CA GLN A 288 8.42 -10.20 -15.32
C GLN A 288 8.54 -9.27 -14.09
N ILE A 289 8.82 -7.97 -14.27
CA ILE A 289 8.87 -7.02 -13.14
C ILE A 289 7.44 -6.69 -12.71
N VAL A 290 6.77 -7.67 -12.12
CA VAL A 290 5.39 -7.60 -11.66
C VAL A 290 5.11 -8.75 -10.69
N TYR A 291 4.11 -8.65 -9.84
CA TYR A 291 3.68 -9.67 -8.87
C TYR A 291 4.82 -10.10 -7.91
N ASP A 292 4.99 -11.42 -7.78
CA ASP A 292 5.92 -12.10 -6.87
C ASP A 292 7.35 -12.26 -7.39
N ASN A 293 7.69 -11.62 -8.53
CA ASN A 293 9.09 -11.57 -8.91
C ASN A 293 9.90 -10.82 -7.86
N PRO A 294 11.14 -11.25 -7.58
CA PRO A 294 11.97 -10.58 -6.58
C PRO A 294 12.14 -9.08 -6.87
N LEU A 295 11.94 -8.25 -5.86
CA LEU A 295 12.26 -6.84 -5.93
C LEU A 295 13.75 -6.64 -6.19
N THR A 296 14.11 -5.69 -7.01
CA THR A 296 15.52 -5.37 -7.32
C THR A 296 16.30 -5.11 -6.03
N ALA A 297 17.46 -5.75 -5.90
CA ALA A 297 18.38 -5.62 -4.76
C ALA A 297 17.83 -6.15 -3.41
N SER A 298 16.72 -6.87 -3.37
CA SER A 298 16.11 -7.39 -2.13
C SER A 298 16.68 -8.74 -1.68
N ASP A 299 17.51 -9.40 -2.47
CA ASP A 299 17.99 -10.78 -2.22
C ASP A 299 16.84 -11.79 -1.95
N GLY A 300 15.70 -11.59 -2.65
CA GLY A 300 14.51 -12.42 -2.53
C GLY A 300 13.67 -12.19 -1.26
N LEU A 301 14.01 -11.19 -0.45
CA LEU A 301 13.26 -10.88 0.78
C LEU A 301 11.96 -10.11 0.52
N ALA A 302 11.81 -9.52 -0.67
CA ALA A 302 10.59 -8.84 -1.09
C ALA A 302 10.19 -9.21 -2.51
N THR A 303 8.90 -9.13 -2.79
CA THR A 303 8.33 -9.21 -4.14
C THR A 303 8.18 -7.82 -4.77
N THR A 304 8.10 -7.76 -6.10
CA THR A 304 7.98 -6.48 -6.82
C THR A 304 6.72 -5.71 -6.45
N ASP A 305 5.63 -6.41 -6.13
CA ASP A 305 4.36 -5.82 -5.75
C ASP A 305 4.26 -5.40 -4.27
N GLN A 306 5.34 -5.55 -3.50
CA GLN A 306 5.37 -5.33 -2.06
C GLN A 306 5.93 -3.96 -1.65
N LYS A 307 6.64 -3.27 -2.56
CA LYS A 307 7.27 -1.97 -2.25
C LYS A 307 6.21 -0.95 -1.81
N TRP A 308 6.47 -0.24 -0.72
CA TRP A 308 5.58 0.75 -0.09
C TRP A 308 4.19 0.18 0.22
N GLY A 309 4.20 -0.96 0.91
CA GLY A 309 3.02 -1.71 1.30
C GLY A 309 2.43 -2.57 0.19
N TYR A 310 1.98 -1.97 -0.90
CA TYR A 310 1.49 -2.68 -2.09
C TYR A 310 1.62 -1.84 -3.36
N ASN A 311 2.20 -2.43 -4.39
CA ASN A 311 2.38 -1.82 -5.70
C ASN A 311 2.25 -2.86 -6.82
N GLY A 312 1.06 -3.38 -7.01
CA GLY A 312 0.84 -4.45 -7.98
C GLY A 312 -0.58 -4.53 -8.52
N PRO A 313 -0.77 -5.45 -9.50
CA PRO A 313 -2.08 -5.76 -10.04
C PRO A 313 -3.00 -6.37 -8.98
N ASN A 314 -4.28 -6.05 -9.06
CA ASN A 314 -5.30 -6.55 -8.13
C ASN A 314 -5.97 -7.87 -8.57
N ASP A 315 -5.56 -8.46 -9.69
CA ASP A 315 -6.23 -9.55 -10.38
C ASP A 315 -6.01 -10.94 -9.77
N ARG A 316 -4.87 -11.17 -9.08
CA ARG A 316 -4.53 -12.48 -8.49
C ARG A 316 -5.17 -12.76 -7.15
N PHE A 317 -5.69 -11.76 -6.47
CA PHE A 317 -6.28 -11.89 -5.14
C PHE A 317 -7.77 -11.53 -5.14
N ASP A 318 -8.52 -12.20 -4.29
CA ASP A 318 -9.85 -11.78 -3.88
C ASP A 318 -9.70 -10.81 -2.70
N TRP A 319 -10.11 -9.57 -2.90
CA TRP A 319 -9.94 -8.50 -1.94
C TRP A 319 -11.21 -8.30 -1.12
N LYS A 320 -11.06 -8.35 0.21
CA LYS A 320 -12.16 -8.14 1.17
C LYS A 320 -11.85 -6.99 2.11
N LEU A 321 -12.78 -6.06 2.22
CA LEU A 321 -12.81 -5.08 3.29
C LEU A 321 -13.42 -5.73 4.53
N LEU A 322 -12.62 -5.88 5.60
CA LEU A 322 -13.05 -6.51 6.85
C LEU A 322 -13.56 -5.51 7.90
N GLY A 323 -13.49 -4.20 7.59
CA GLY A 323 -13.92 -3.14 8.49
C GLY A 323 -12.77 -2.28 8.99
N LYS A 324 -12.97 -1.63 10.14
CA LYS A 324 -11.96 -0.80 10.83
C LYS A 324 -11.58 -1.40 12.17
N LYS A 325 -10.38 -1.07 12.63
CA LYS A 325 -9.84 -1.45 13.94
C LYS A 325 -8.96 -0.33 14.48
N GLU A 326 -8.93 -0.16 15.79
CA GLU A 326 -7.88 0.62 16.44
C GLU A 326 -6.64 -0.24 16.62
N MET A 327 -5.48 0.25 16.17
CA MET A 327 -4.26 -0.55 16.14
C MET A 327 -3.03 0.33 16.36
N TYR A 328 -2.03 -0.22 17.06
CA TYR A 328 -0.72 0.43 17.16
C TYR A 328 0.04 0.22 15.84
N VAL A 329 0.31 1.32 15.16
CA VAL A 329 0.98 1.35 13.87
C VAL A 329 2.16 2.31 13.86
N PRO A 330 3.17 2.11 13.01
CA PRO A 330 4.21 3.12 12.80
C PRO A 330 3.57 4.43 12.34
N TYR A 331 3.94 5.56 12.95
CA TYR A 331 3.41 6.87 12.56
C TYR A 331 4.33 8.00 13.01
N ASN A 332 4.41 9.09 12.24
CA ASN A 332 5.25 10.24 12.56
C ASN A 332 6.71 9.87 12.84
N ALA A 333 7.31 9.03 11.99
CA ALA A 333 8.59 8.38 12.20
C ALA A 333 9.80 9.33 11.94
N TYR A 334 9.75 10.54 12.46
CA TYR A 334 10.78 11.57 12.18
C TYR A 334 12.18 11.21 12.67
N LYS A 335 12.32 10.32 13.67
CA LYS A 335 13.64 9.81 14.07
C LYS A 335 14.28 8.97 12.96
N LEU A 336 13.50 8.15 12.26
CA LEU A 336 13.98 7.38 11.09
C LEU A 336 14.21 8.29 9.88
N HIS A 337 13.57 9.43 9.83
CA HIS A 337 13.78 10.45 8.80
C HIS A 337 15.00 11.35 9.08
N ALA A 338 15.54 11.35 10.29
CA ALA A 338 16.66 12.20 10.69
C ALA A 338 17.96 11.81 9.97
N THR A 339 18.90 12.78 9.91
CA THR A 339 20.19 12.61 9.21
C THR A 339 21.11 11.59 9.86
N ASP A 340 20.97 11.36 11.16
CA ASP A 340 21.73 10.37 11.93
C ASP A 340 21.13 8.96 11.89
N ALA A 341 19.98 8.77 11.24
CA ALA A 341 19.35 7.46 11.07
C ALA A 341 19.96 6.67 9.90
N GLY A 342 21.29 6.63 9.82
CA GLY A 342 22.02 5.75 8.89
C GLY A 342 21.90 4.27 9.30
N PRO A 343 22.16 3.33 8.37
CA PRO A 343 22.09 1.89 8.65
C PRO A 343 22.90 1.46 9.89
N GLU A 344 24.05 2.07 10.12
CA GLU A 344 24.93 1.80 11.24
C GLU A 344 24.34 2.13 12.62
N ASN A 345 23.32 2.99 12.67
CA ASN A 345 22.66 3.41 13.90
C ASN A 345 21.31 2.73 14.11
N ILE A 346 20.63 2.42 13.00
CA ILE A 346 19.23 1.89 13.06
C ILE A 346 19.15 0.37 12.94
N ILE A 347 20.21 -0.31 12.48
CA ILE A 347 20.25 -1.77 12.40
C ILE A 347 21.02 -2.30 13.60
N THR A 348 20.38 -3.16 14.40
CA THR A 348 21.03 -3.82 15.56
C THR A 348 21.97 -4.93 15.10
N ASP A 349 22.87 -5.37 16.00
CA ASP A 349 23.77 -6.49 15.75
C ASP A 349 23.04 -7.80 15.44
N GLU A 350 21.79 -7.94 15.89
CA GLU A 350 20.93 -9.08 15.60
C GLU A 350 20.16 -8.94 14.26
N GLY A 351 20.43 -7.89 13.50
CA GLY A 351 19.87 -7.68 12.18
C GLY A 351 18.41 -7.21 12.17
N ARG A 352 18.00 -6.41 13.14
CA ARG A 352 16.65 -5.85 13.27
C ARG A 352 16.68 -4.32 13.38
N LEU A 353 15.52 -3.70 13.19
CA LEU A 353 15.37 -2.28 13.47
C LEU A 353 15.57 -2.00 14.96
N ASN A 354 16.44 -1.04 15.26
CA ASN A 354 16.56 -0.46 16.60
C ASN A 354 15.27 0.32 16.91
N GLN A 355 14.47 -0.22 17.80
CA GLN A 355 13.14 0.28 18.15
C GLN A 355 13.15 1.66 18.84
N ASP A 356 14.31 2.17 19.26
CA ASP A 356 14.43 3.55 19.77
C ASP A 356 14.32 4.60 18.66
N TYR A 357 14.46 4.20 17.40
CA TYR A 357 14.19 5.03 16.22
C TYR A 357 12.73 4.93 15.75
N ALA A 358 12.02 3.88 16.13
CA ALA A 358 10.61 3.69 15.77
C ALA A 358 9.67 4.50 16.68
N ARG A 359 8.53 4.89 16.12
CA ARG A 359 7.43 5.52 16.83
C ARG A 359 6.14 4.83 16.44
N TYR A 360 5.39 4.35 17.44
CA TYR A 360 4.07 3.74 17.25
C TYR A 360 3.00 4.60 17.91
N GLU A 361 1.88 4.73 17.24
CA GLU A 361 0.71 5.47 17.71
C GLU A 361 -0.54 4.63 17.54
N LEU A 362 -1.57 4.86 18.35
CA LEU A 362 -2.86 4.20 18.19
C LEU A 362 -3.68 4.92 17.11
N HIS A 363 -3.93 4.27 15.99
CA HIS A 363 -4.75 4.81 14.90
C HIS A 363 -5.92 3.88 14.57
N ARG A 364 -6.98 4.42 13.97
CA ARG A 364 -7.97 3.61 13.29
C ARG A 364 -7.44 3.24 11.92
N VAL A 365 -7.47 1.95 11.63
CA VAL A 365 -7.02 1.42 10.36
C VAL A 365 -8.14 0.65 9.67
N TRP A 366 -8.20 0.76 8.35
CA TRP A 366 -8.95 -0.16 7.52
C TRP A 366 -8.23 -1.48 7.42
N ILE A 367 -8.98 -2.59 7.45
CA ILE A 367 -8.42 -3.94 7.28
C ILE A 367 -8.81 -4.44 5.89
N LEU A 368 -7.80 -4.66 5.06
CA LEU A 368 -7.90 -5.21 3.71
C LEU A 368 -7.28 -6.60 3.66
N GLU A 369 -8.08 -7.62 3.42
CA GLU A 369 -7.60 -8.99 3.21
C GLU A 369 -7.56 -9.32 1.73
N GLY A 370 -6.41 -9.80 1.25
CA GLY A 370 -6.23 -10.37 -0.07
C GLY A 370 -5.96 -11.87 0.05
N THR A 371 -6.89 -12.70 -0.45
CA THR A 371 -6.73 -14.16 -0.53
C THR A 371 -6.41 -14.56 -1.96
N LEU A 372 -5.37 -15.35 -2.18
CA LEU A 372 -4.96 -15.80 -3.50
C LEU A 372 -6.10 -16.58 -4.19
N LYS A 373 -6.46 -16.16 -5.39
CA LYS A 373 -7.51 -16.80 -6.20
C LYS A 373 -7.09 -18.20 -6.64
N GLU A 374 -8.05 -19.12 -6.68
CA GLU A 374 -7.84 -20.43 -7.26
C GLU A 374 -7.39 -20.32 -8.73
N GLY A 375 -6.43 -21.14 -9.12
CA GLY A 375 -5.84 -21.13 -10.47
C GLY A 375 -4.80 -20.02 -10.71
N THR A 376 -4.54 -19.14 -9.74
CA THR A 376 -3.45 -18.17 -9.82
C THR A 376 -2.25 -18.60 -8.97
N SER A 377 -1.11 -17.94 -9.16
CA SER A 377 0.12 -18.21 -8.40
C SER A 377 0.69 -16.95 -7.82
N HIS A 378 1.13 -17.02 -6.57
CA HIS A 378 1.89 -16.00 -5.87
C HIS A 378 2.66 -16.63 -4.71
N ASP A 379 3.72 -15.98 -4.22
CA ASP A 379 4.47 -16.41 -3.03
C ASP A 379 3.58 -16.42 -1.78
N TYR A 380 2.73 -15.40 -1.63
CA TYR A 380 1.78 -15.30 -0.53
C TYR A 380 0.44 -15.96 -0.88
N ALA A 381 -0.06 -16.84 0.00
CA ALA A 381 -1.42 -17.36 -0.10
C ALA A 381 -2.46 -16.34 0.39
N LYS A 382 -2.09 -15.51 1.34
CA LYS A 382 -2.92 -14.45 1.90
C LYS A 382 -2.06 -13.27 2.36
N ARG A 383 -2.60 -12.06 2.24
CA ARG A 383 -2.05 -10.85 2.85
C ARG A 383 -3.15 -10.11 3.59
N VAL A 384 -2.85 -9.57 4.76
CA VAL A 384 -3.74 -8.67 5.49
C VAL A 384 -3.02 -7.34 5.64
N MET A 385 -3.59 -6.30 5.07
CA MET A 385 -3.04 -4.96 5.05
C MET A 385 -3.84 -4.06 5.97
N TYR A 386 -3.15 -3.22 6.73
CA TYR A 386 -3.74 -2.29 7.66
C TYR A 386 -3.44 -0.88 7.20
N LEU A 387 -4.48 -0.21 6.66
CA LEU A 387 -4.36 1.11 6.08
C LEU A 387 -4.85 2.17 7.05
N ASP A 388 -4.06 3.21 7.26
CA ASP A 388 -4.49 4.37 8.04
C ASP A 388 -5.77 5.01 7.47
N GLU A 389 -6.74 5.32 8.34
CA GLU A 389 -8.03 5.85 7.87
C GLU A 389 -7.94 7.28 7.33
N ASP A 390 -6.96 8.06 7.77
CA ASP A 390 -6.79 9.45 7.35
C ASP A 390 -6.09 9.59 6.00
N SER A 391 -5.14 8.71 5.70
CA SER A 391 -4.25 8.83 4.55
C SER A 391 -4.36 7.71 3.51
N TYR A 392 -4.87 6.53 3.90
CA TYR A 392 -4.85 5.28 3.14
C TYR A 392 -3.44 4.75 2.83
N PHE A 393 -2.42 5.22 3.55
CA PHE A 393 -1.13 4.55 3.55
C PHE A 393 -1.25 3.20 4.23
N ILE A 394 -0.59 2.19 3.68
CA ILE A 394 -0.48 0.87 4.32
C ILE A 394 0.59 0.97 5.40
N MET A 395 0.19 0.92 6.66
CA MET A 395 1.09 1.08 7.80
C MET A 395 1.82 -0.21 8.14
N THR A 396 1.13 -1.36 7.95
CA THR A 396 1.71 -2.67 8.20
C THR A 396 0.97 -3.77 7.45
N VAL A 397 1.65 -4.87 7.18
CA VAL A 397 1.09 -6.01 6.44
C VAL A 397 1.54 -7.33 7.04
N ASP A 398 0.60 -8.26 7.16
CA ASP A 398 0.80 -9.65 7.52
C ASP A 398 0.78 -10.52 6.25
N GLY A 399 1.89 -11.16 5.92
CA GLY A 399 2.03 -12.08 4.80
C GLY A 399 2.02 -13.54 5.25
N TYR A 400 1.14 -14.34 4.66
CA TYR A 400 0.95 -15.75 5.02
C TYR A 400 1.43 -16.66 3.90
N ASP A 401 2.07 -17.75 4.29
CA ASP A 401 2.46 -18.82 3.38
C ASP A 401 1.26 -19.72 2.98
N ARG A 402 1.52 -20.73 2.15
CA ARG A 402 0.47 -21.66 1.68
C ARG A 402 -0.06 -22.60 2.75
N ARG A 403 0.59 -22.71 3.90
CA ARG A 403 0.13 -23.49 5.06
C ARG A 403 -0.79 -22.66 5.96
N GLY A 404 -0.86 -21.34 5.71
CA GLY A 404 -1.61 -20.39 6.51
C GLY A 404 -0.82 -19.84 7.70
N ASP A 405 0.48 -20.12 7.76
CA ASP A 405 1.36 -19.58 8.80
C ASP A 405 1.84 -18.18 8.44
N ILE A 406 2.03 -17.31 9.43
CA ILE A 406 2.71 -16.03 9.23
C ILE A 406 4.14 -16.32 8.76
N TRP A 407 4.44 -15.84 7.57
CA TRP A 407 5.77 -15.98 6.98
C TRP A 407 6.54 -14.67 7.05
N ARG A 408 5.93 -13.58 6.57
CA ARG A 408 6.55 -12.26 6.53
C ARG A 408 5.66 -11.22 7.18
N TYR A 409 6.30 -10.30 7.85
CA TYR A 409 5.69 -9.09 8.40
C TYR A 409 6.46 -7.89 7.88
N TRP A 410 5.76 -6.83 7.47
CA TRP A 410 6.43 -5.59 7.12
C TRP A 410 5.65 -4.38 7.58
N GLU A 411 6.38 -3.31 7.78
CA GLU A 411 5.87 -2.04 8.30
C GLU A 411 6.47 -0.87 7.54
N ASP A 412 5.61 0.09 7.17
CA ASP A 412 5.98 1.36 6.58
C ASP A 412 6.00 2.42 7.67
N HIS A 413 7.10 3.12 7.78
CA HIS A 413 7.31 4.21 8.74
C HIS A 413 7.20 5.53 8.00
N ASP A 414 6.03 6.18 8.11
CA ASP A 414 5.71 7.38 7.35
C ASP A 414 5.88 8.66 8.16
N VAL A 415 6.10 9.77 7.44
CA VAL A 415 6.11 11.13 7.97
C VAL A 415 5.31 12.06 7.09
N MET A 416 4.75 13.11 7.68
CA MET A 416 4.18 14.23 6.94
C MET A 416 5.31 15.19 6.56
N TYR A 417 5.54 15.36 5.27
CA TYR A 417 6.42 16.40 4.73
C TYR A 417 5.68 17.74 4.83
N TYR A 418 5.80 18.39 5.95
CA TYR A 418 4.94 19.50 6.38
C TYR A 418 5.10 20.76 5.53
N ASP A 419 6.21 20.94 4.86
CA ASP A 419 6.47 22.07 3.95
C ASP A 419 5.71 21.93 2.62
N ILE A 420 5.61 20.71 2.10
CA ILE A 420 4.88 20.43 0.85
C ILE A 420 3.47 19.88 1.08
N GLY A 421 3.17 19.38 2.29
CA GLY A 421 1.83 18.92 2.69
C GLY A 421 1.43 17.54 2.13
N PHE A 422 2.37 16.64 1.99
CA PHE A 422 2.14 15.25 1.59
C PHE A 422 2.78 14.28 2.58
N MET A 423 2.10 13.16 2.82
CA MET A 423 2.66 12.05 3.57
C MET A 423 3.52 11.19 2.63
N ALA A 424 4.66 10.72 3.12
CA ALA A 424 5.52 9.82 2.39
C ALA A 424 6.35 8.96 3.36
N PRO A 425 6.85 7.78 2.93
CA PRO A 425 7.68 6.94 3.77
C PRO A 425 8.99 7.61 4.19
N ALA A 426 9.42 7.34 5.41
CA ALA A 426 10.78 7.60 5.89
C ALA A 426 11.65 6.35 5.76
N ALA A 427 11.06 5.17 5.97
CA ALA A 427 11.68 3.86 5.86
C ALA A 427 10.63 2.76 5.76
N GLU A 428 11.00 1.62 5.15
CA GLU A 428 10.21 0.39 5.15
C GLU A 428 11.07 -0.76 5.66
N PHE A 429 10.53 -1.61 6.55
CA PHE A 429 11.20 -2.79 7.08
C PHE A 429 10.34 -4.03 6.85
N GLN A 430 10.94 -5.05 6.25
CA GLN A 430 10.27 -6.30 5.90
C GLN A 430 10.99 -7.47 6.56
N TYR A 431 10.31 -8.17 7.46
CA TYR A 431 10.87 -9.28 8.23
C TYR A 431 10.42 -10.61 7.64
N ASP A 432 11.38 -11.47 7.28
CA ASP A 432 11.14 -12.88 7.02
C ASP A 432 11.32 -13.65 8.33
N LEU A 433 10.20 -13.97 8.97
CA LEU A 433 10.18 -14.59 10.31
C LEU A 433 10.66 -16.04 10.31
N GLN A 434 10.57 -16.71 9.15
CA GLN A 434 11.04 -18.10 9.02
C GLN A 434 12.56 -18.15 8.78
N ALA A 435 13.09 -17.21 8.00
CA ALA A 435 14.52 -17.13 7.71
C ALA A 435 15.32 -16.31 8.75
N GLY A 436 14.64 -15.56 9.62
CA GLY A 436 15.26 -14.64 10.59
C GLY A 436 16.04 -13.51 9.90
N ARG A 437 15.56 -13.04 8.74
CA ARG A 437 16.20 -12.02 7.93
C ARG A 437 15.30 -10.79 7.81
N MET A 438 15.90 -9.65 7.49
CA MET A 438 15.18 -8.41 7.28
C MET A 438 15.65 -7.72 5.99
N LEU A 439 14.71 -7.09 5.28
CA LEU A 439 14.98 -6.10 4.25
C LEU A 439 14.70 -4.72 4.81
N ALA A 440 15.61 -3.76 4.60
CA ALA A 440 15.35 -2.35 4.88
C ALA A 440 15.42 -1.54 3.58
N LEU A 441 14.42 -0.69 3.38
CA LEU A 441 14.35 0.32 2.34
C LEU A 441 14.43 1.68 3.02
N LEU A 442 15.50 2.42 2.76
CA LEU A 442 15.84 3.66 3.45
C LEU A 442 16.14 4.75 2.43
N PHE A 443 15.95 6.02 2.81
CA PHE A 443 16.55 7.12 2.06
C PHE A 443 18.02 7.31 2.42
N ASP A 444 18.83 7.70 1.43
CA ASP A 444 20.22 8.08 1.66
C ASP A 444 20.29 9.36 2.50
N LYS A 445 20.91 9.29 3.67
CA LYS A 445 20.93 10.38 4.66
C LYS A 445 21.75 11.60 4.24
N LYS A 446 22.50 11.51 3.15
CA LYS A 446 23.25 12.63 2.59
C LYS A 446 22.43 13.47 1.61
N ASN A 447 21.45 12.85 0.98
CA ASN A 447 20.65 13.45 -0.09
C ASN A 447 19.17 13.27 0.24
N PRO A 448 18.51 14.27 0.86
CA PRO A 448 17.07 14.21 1.12
C PRO A 448 16.29 14.13 -0.18
N PRO A 449 15.08 13.54 -0.17
CA PRO A 449 14.20 13.52 -1.33
C PRO A 449 13.88 14.94 -1.82
N ASP A 450 13.96 15.14 -3.14
CA ASP A 450 13.59 16.39 -3.80
C ASP A 450 12.23 16.21 -4.50
N PHE A 451 11.29 17.06 -4.17
CA PHE A 451 9.92 17.07 -4.70
C PHE A 451 9.69 18.21 -5.71
N THR A 452 10.73 18.98 -6.04
CA THR A 452 10.68 20.12 -6.96
C THR A 452 11.12 19.76 -8.38
N GLY A 453 11.83 18.64 -8.53
CA GLY A 453 12.30 18.15 -9.82
C GLY A 453 11.15 17.95 -10.81
N ARG A 454 11.43 18.17 -12.09
CA ARG A 454 10.47 17.93 -13.18
C ARG A 454 11.20 17.30 -14.35
N TRP A 455 10.56 16.30 -14.96
CA TRP A 455 11.10 15.64 -16.15
C TRP A 455 10.06 15.62 -17.27
N GLU A 456 10.49 15.84 -18.48
CA GLU A 456 9.64 15.65 -19.64
C GLU A 456 9.34 14.15 -19.87
N ASP A 457 8.22 13.81 -20.47
CA ASP A 457 7.82 12.41 -20.76
C ASP A 457 8.89 11.63 -21.54
N LYS A 458 9.71 12.33 -22.36
CA LYS A 458 10.85 11.70 -23.07
C LYS A 458 11.93 11.15 -22.14
N TYR A 459 11.97 11.58 -20.85
CA TYR A 459 12.88 11.02 -19.85
C TYR A 459 12.48 9.56 -19.52
N PHE A 460 11.19 9.30 -19.43
CA PHE A 460 10.66 7.97 -19.08
C PHE A 460 10.44 7.13 -20.37
N THR A 461 11.49 6.93 -21.15
CA THR A 461 11.43 6.11 -22.38
C THR A 461 12.58 5.12 -22.46
N PRO A 462 12.42 3.99 -23.17
CA PRO A 462 13.51 3.04 -23.40
C PRO A 462 14.74 3.69 -24.10
N ALA A 463 14.51 4.72 -24.91
CA ALA A 463 15.59 5.45 -25.56
C ALA A 463 16.44 6.26 -24.56
N SER A 464 15.81 6.82 -23.53
CA SER A 464 16.53 7.56 -22.47
C SER A 464 17.38 6.62 -21.61
N ILE A 465 16.89 5.42 -21.29
CA ILE A 465 17.64 4.39 -20.57
C ILE A 465 18.98 4.12 -21.27
N ARG A 466 18.93 3.88 -22.57
CA ARG A 466 20.15 3.62 -23.36
C ARG A 466 21.14 4.78 -23.31
N ARG A 467 20.64 6.01 -23.40
CA ARG A 467 21.48 7.23 -23.39
C ARG A 467 22.10 7.48 -22.02
N ASN A 468 21.36 7.28 -20.96
CA ASN A 468 21.79 7.58 -19.58
C ASN A 468 22.59 6.42 -18.95
N GLY A 469 22.32 5.16 -19.35
CA GLY A 469 23.02 3.98 -18.85
C GLY A 469 24.44 3.75 -19.40
N VAL A 470 24.88 4.58 -20.35
CA VAL A 470 26.22 4.48 -20.97
C VAL A 470 27.26 5.42 -20.29
N ARG A 471 26.85 6.18 -19.28
CA ARG A 471 27.73 7.13 -18.58
C ARG A 471 28.34 6.55 -17.33
#